data_42a56590930ed77a038b83d4a57ebed4
#
_entry.id   42a56590930ed77a038b83d4a57ebed4
#
_cell.length_a   1.000
_cell.length_b   1.000
_cell.length_c   1.000
_cell.angle_alpha   90.00
_cell.angle_beta   90.00
_cell.angle_gamma   90.00
#
_symmetry.space_group_name_H-M   'P 1'
#
loop_
_entity.id
_entity.type
_entity.pdbx_description
1 polymer ?
#
loop_
_entity_poly.entity_id
_entity_poly.type
_entity_poly.pdbx_seq_one_letter_code
_entity_poly.pdbx_strand_id
1 'polypeptide(L)'
;GWSVDGSGSGDGFPFTLVAEDDSIAIDLVLAEGKGIVLNGDRGLSQKGPEPGNASYYYSLPRMPTTGSVRVGSEKFDVVGESWLDREWSTSLLGDSQVGWDWFSLQLDDGRELMVFRIRRADGSAAAESEGVLIHADARTTRLAWGTDIQVEELSSWKAPDGKAEYPSRWIVRIPEEQLELEVEPFLEDQELRLAFRYWEGAVRVTGSGPTGPVAGRGYVELTGYGGSGPNWR
;
A
#
# COMPACT_ATOMS: atom_id res chain seq x y z
N GLY A 1 -1.28 -1.09 -24.24
CA GLY A 1 -2.03 -2.22 -23.66
C GLY A 1 -1.33 -2.79 -22.45
N TRP A 2 -2.02 -3.61 -21.64
CA TRP A 2 -1.43 -4.28 -20.48
C TRP A 2 -2.01 -5.69 -20.31
N SER A 3 -1.23 -6.60 -19.73
CA SER A 3 -1.66 -7.94 -19.32
C SER A 3 -0.94 -8.38 -18.05
N VAL A 4 -1.58 -9.27 -17.31
CA VAL A 4 -0.98 -10.06 -16.23
C VAL A 4 -1.34 -11.49 -16.48
N ASP A 5 -0.34 -12.33 -16.74
CA ASP A 5 -0.52 -13.73 -17.05
C ASP A 5 0.20 -14.60 -16.00
N GLY A 6 -0.53 -15.56 -15.44
CA GLY A 6 0.04 -16.62 -14.61
C GLY A 6 0.37 -17.82 -15.46
N SER A 7 1.63 -18.23 -15.50
CA SER A 7 2.10 -19.34 -16.35
C SER A 7 2.33 -20.65 -15.61
N GLY A 8 2.15 -20.66 -14.28
CA GLY A 8 2.42 -21.81 -13.45
C GLY A 8 1.28 -22.81 -13.35
N SER A 9 1.60 -24.05 -13.07
CA SER A 9 0.64 -25.06 -12.62
C SER A 9 0.43 -24.92 -11.13
N GLY A 10 -0.81 -24.76 -10.69
CA GLY A 10 -1.17 -24.66 -9.27
C GLY A 10 -1.31 -23.21 -8.81
N ASP A 11 -0.29 -22.59 -8.31
CA ASP A 11 -0.36 -21.28 -7.64
C ASP A 11 -0.27 -20.08 -8.59
N GLY A 12 -0.16 -20.31 -9.92
CA GLY A 12 -0.14 -19.28 -10.94
C GLY A 12 1.23 -18.60 -11.14
N PHE A 13 2.23 -18.90 -10.32
CA PHE A 13 3.58 -18.34 -10.48
C PHE A 13 4.43 -19.05 -11.53
N PRO A 14 5.39 -18.33 -12.15
CA PRO A 14 5.57 -16.88 -12.07
C PRO A 14 4.44 -16.10 -12.76
N PHE A 15 4.17 -14.88 -12.31
CA PHE A 15 3.37 -13.95 -13.08
C PHE A 15 4.26 -13.22 -14.10
N THR A 16 3.71 -12.98 -15.28
CA THR A 16 4.28 -12.05 -16.25
C THR A 16 3.40 -10.82 -16.31
N LEU A 17 3.98 -9.65 -16.04
CA LEU A 17 3.30 -8.36 -16.12
C LEU A 17 3.89 -7.56 -17.29
N VAL A 18 3.05 -7.29 -18.28
CA VAL A 18 3.40 -6.44 -19.41
C VAL A 18 2.46 -5.26 -19.45
N ALA A 19 3.02 -4.05 -19.54
CA ALA A 19 2.26 -2.85 -19.79
C ALA A 19 3.04 -1.92 -20.72
N GLU A 20 2.35 -1.31 -21.66
CA GLU A 20 2.96 -0.41 -22.65
C GLU A 20 2.02 0.73 -22.99
N ASP A 21 2.59 1.92 -22.96
CA ASP A 21 2.06 3.16 -23.47
C ASP A 21 3.14 3.84 -24.36
N ASP A 22 2.81 4.93 -25.03
CA ASP A 22 3.67 5.56 -26.04
C ASP A 22 5.12 5.77 -25.59
N SER A 23 5.32 6.21 -24.36
CA SER A 23 6.65 6.57 -23.83
C SER A 23 7.18 5.65 -22.73
N ILE A 24 6.35 4.77 -22.18
CA ILE A 24 6.73 3.90 -21.06
C ILE A 24 6.28 2.47 -21.35
N ALA A 25 7.16 1.51 -21.06
CA ALA A 25 6.80 0.09 -21.06
C ALA A 25 7.46 -0.63 -19.90
N ILE A 26 6.78 -1.65 -19.39
CA ILE A 26 7.32 -2.61 -18.43
C ILE A 26 7.08 -4.02 -18.95
N ASP A 27 8.06 -4.88 -18.73
CA ASP A 27 7.99 -6.32 -19.02
C ASP A 27 8.69 -7.04 -17.87
N LEU A 28 7.89 -7.56 -16.94
CA LEU A 28 8.35 -8.05 -15.64
C LEU A 28 7.91 -9.48 -15.40
N VAL A 29 8.80 -10.26 -14.81
CA VAL A 29 8.53 -11.60 -14.27
C VAL A 29 8.58 -11.53 -12.76
N LEU A 30 7.48 -11.91 -12.12
CA LEU A 30 7.29 -11.89 -10.68
C LEU A 30 7.27 -13.34 -10.18
N ALA A 31 8.30 -13.71 -9.42
CA ALA A 31 8.39 -15.03 -8.81
C ALA A 31 7.60 -15.10 -7.50
N GLU A 32 7.28 -16.31 -7.07
CA GLU A 32 6.68 -16.52 -5.75
C GLU A 32 7.64 -16.03 -4.65
N GLY A 33 7.08 -15.28 -3.68
CA GLY A 33 7.79 -14.79 -2.51
C GLY A 33 7.35 -15.49 -1.22
N LYS A 34 6.86 -14.73 -0.24
CA LYS A 34 6.40 -15.25 1.06
C LYS A 34 5.04 -15.96 1.03
N GLY A 35 4.39 -16.03 -0.15
CA GLY A 35 3.05 -16.58 -0.29
C GLY A 35 1.95 -15.59 0.07
N ILE A 36 0.73 -16.11 0.20
CA ILE A 36 -0.48 -15.33 0.41
C ILE A 36 -0.60 -14.91 1.88
N VAL A 37 -0.81 -13.62 2.10
CA VAL A 37 -1.17 -13.03 3.40
C VAL A 37 -2.65 -12.66 3.39
N LEU A 38 -3.43 -13.26 4.27
CA LEU A 38 -4.85 -12.96 4.42
C LEU A 38 -5.02 -11.77 5.38
N ASN A 39 -5.59 -10.66 4.90
CA ASN A 39 -5.84 -9.47 5.70
C ASN A 39 -7.17 -9.57 6.45
N GLY A 40 -7.32 -8.84 7.56
CA GLY A 40 -8.51 -8.90 8.38
C GLY A 40 -8.67 -10.24 9.14
N ASP A 41 -9.90 -10.70 9.30
CA ASP A 41 -10.17 -12.02 9.88
C ASP A 41 -10.13 -13.09 8.77
N ARG A 42 -8.97 -13.74 8.62
CA ARG A 42 -8.76 -14.81 7.62
C ARG A 42 -9.17 -14.43 6.21
N GLY A 43 -8.85 -13.20 5.80
CA GLY A 43 -9.16 -12.67 4.48
C GLY A 43 -10.46 -11.88 4.40
N LEU A 44 -11.22 -11.77 5.49
CA LEU A 44 -12.38 -10.89 5.56
C LEU A 44 -11.99 -9.61 6.30
N SER A 45 -11.81 -8.52 5.57
CA SER A 45 -11.45 -7.20 6.08
C SER A 45 -12.70 -6.32 6.19
N GLN A 46 -13.10 -6.01 7.41
CA GLN A 46 -14.24 -5.14 7.69
C GLN A 46 -13.90 -3.70 7.28
N LYS A 47 -14.83 -3.01 6.62
CA LYS A 47 -14.63 -1.63 6.14
C LYS A 47 -15.60 -0.63 6.77
N GLY A 48 -16.65 -1.08 7.39
CA GLY A 48 -17.63 -0.25 8.07
C GLY A 48 -18.48 -1.05 9.06
N PRO A 49 -19.33 -0.39 9.86
CA PRO A 49 -20.06 -1.02 10.96
C PRO A 49 -21.18 -1.95 10.50
N GLU A 50 -21.67 -1.80 9.27
CA GLU A 50 -22.81 -2.55 8.79
C GLU A 50 -22.42 -3.99 8.39
N PRO A 51 -23.28 -4.99 8.64
CA PRO A 51 -23.06 -6.34 8.17
C PRO A 51 -22.86 -6.39 6.65
N GLY A 52 -21.80 -7.05 6.20
CA GLY A 52 -21.47 -7.16 4.79
C GLY A 52 -20.67 -5.97 4.23
N ASN A 53 -20.43 -4.90 4.99
CA ASN A 53 -19.51 -3.85 4.62
C ASN A 53 -18.07 -4.29 4.90
N ALA A 54 -17.61 -5.24 4.10
CA ALA A 54 -16.32 -5.89 4.21
C ALA A 54 -15.82 -6.31 2.82
N SER A 55 -14.53 -6.48 2.70
CA SER A 55 -13.88 -7.02 1.49
C SER A 55 -13.26 -8.38 1.77
N TYR A 56 -13.20 -9.21 0.73
CA TYR A 56 -12.20 -10.27 0.69
C TYR A 56 -10.88 -9.67 0.26
N TYR A 57 -9.86 -9.83 1.10
CA TYR A 57 -8.60 -9.12 0.93
C TYR A 57 -7.40 -10.00 1.23
N TYR A 58 -6.52 -10.16 0.25
CA TYR A 58 -5.22 -10.78 0.46
C TYR A 58 -4.10 -10.00 -0.23
N SER A 59 -2.88 -10.18 0.27
CA SER A 59 -1.67 -9.58 -0.27
C SER A 59 -0.65 -10.65 -0.66
N LEU A 60 0.16 -10.35 -1.67
CA LEU A 60 1.43 -11.00 -1.95
C LEU A 60 2.53 -9.95 -1.72
N PRO A 61 3.10 -9.89 -0.49
CA PRO A 61 3.80 -8.68 -0.04
C PRO A 61 5.24 -8.55 -0.55
N ARG A 62 5.83 -9.62 -1.06
CA ARG A 62 7.23 -9.63 -1.50
C ARG A 62 7.42 -10.67 -2.61
N MET A 63 7.26 -10.24 -3.84
CA MET A 63 7.51 -11.07 -5.02
C MET A 63 8.84 -10.66 -5.66
N PRO A 64 9.87 -11.53 -5.65
CA PRO A 64 11.09 -11.26 -6.40
C PRO A 64 10.76 -10.98 -7.86
N THR A 65 11.24 -9.85 -8.38
CA THR A 65 10.84 -9.33 -9.67
C THR A 65 12.08 -9.04 -10.51
N THR A 66 12.06 -9.50 -11.77
CA THR A 66 13.10 -9.21 -12.77
C THR A 66 12.44 -8.82 -14.08
N GLY A 67 13.16 -8.10 -14.93
CA GLY A 67 12.64 -7.75 -16.25
C GLY A 67 13.22 -6.46 -16.77
N SER A 68 12.42 -5.69 -17.48
CA SER A 68 12.87 -4.43 -18.07
C SER A 68 11.82 -3.33 -17.97
N VAL A 69 12.32 -2.11 -17.89
CA VAL A 69 11.53 -0.87 -17.98
C VAL A 69 12.06 -0.03 -19.13
N ARG A 70 11.19 0.47 -20.00
CA ARG A 70 11.54 1.41 -21.08
C ARG A 70 10.93 2.77 -20.76
N VAL A 71 11.75 3.81 -20.89
CA VAL A 71 11.32 5.22 -20.77
C VAL A 71 11.83 5.95 -22.02
N GLY A 72 10.90 6.38 -22.86
CA GLY A 72 11.24 6.92 -24.17
C GLY A 72 11.98 5.88 -25.02
N SER A 73 13.22 6.22 -25.41
CA SER A 73 14.11 5.33 -26.19
C SER A 73 15.06 4.50 -25.32
N GLU A 74 15.12 4.75 -24.01
CA GLU A 74 16.03 4.06 -23.09
C GLU A 74 15.36 2.84 -22.48
N LYS A 75 16.09 1.72 -22.42
CA LYS A 75 15.67 0.47 -21.80
C LYS A 75 16.60 0.12 -20.65
N PHE A 76 16.03 -0.23 -19.51
CA PHE A 76 16.73 -0.59 -18.29
C PHE A 76 16.36 -2.02 -17.91
N ASP A 77 17.35 -2.88 -17.71
CA ASP A 77 17.13 -4.16 -17.03
C ASP A 77 17.00 -3.88 -15.53
N VAL A 78 15.95 -4.46 -14.91
CA VAL A 78 15.60 -4.19 -13.51
C VAL A 78 15.53 -5.47 -12.70
N VAL A 79 15.89 -5.33 -11.43
CA VAL A 79 15.72 -6.34 -10.38
C VAL A 79 15.12 -5.64 -9.16
N GLY A 80 14.15 -6.26 -8.53
CA GLY A 80 13.48 -5.68 -7.36
C GLY A 80 12.46 -6.61 -6.74
N GLU A 81 11.52 -6.01 -6.06
CA GLU A 81 10.43 -6.69 -5.38
C GLU A 81 9.11 -6.01 -5.74
N SER A 82 8.06 -6.81 -5.91
CA SER A 82 6.72 -6.33 -6.17
C SER A 82 5.78 -6.66 -5.01
N TRP A 83 4.74 -5.86 -4.89
CA TRP A 83 3.62 -6.08 -4.00
C TRP A 83 2.34 -6.19 -4.82
N LEU A 84 1.49 -7.16 -4.52
CA LEU A 84 0.15 -7.28 -5.08
C LEU A 84 -0.87 -7.33 -3.94
N ASP A 85 -1.85 -6.44 -4.00
CA ASP A 85 -3.09 -6.55 -3.25
C ASP A 85 -4.21 -7.02 -4.16
N ARG A 86 -4.99 -7.95 -3.65
CA ARG A 86 -6.23 -8.38 -4.26
C ARG A 86 -7.36 -8.18 -3.28
N GLU A 87 -8.19 -7.22 -3.59
CA GLU A 87 -9.33 -6.86 -2.77
C GLU A 87 -10.60 -6.75 -3.62
N TRP A 88 -11.70 -7.33 -3.15
CA TRP A 88 -13.00 -7.17 -3.79
C TRP A 88 -14.12 -7.11 -2.78
N SER A 89 -15.07 -6.24 -3.03
CA SER A 89 -16.20 -5.92 -2.16
C SER A 89 -17.41 -5.48 -2.96
N THR A 90 -18.56 -5.48 -2.34
CA THR A 90 -19.79 -4.88 -2.87
C THR A 90 -20.02 -3.45 -2.40
N SER A 91 -19.26 -2.98 -1.43
CA SER A 91 -19.31 -1.62 -0.89
C SER A 91 -17.91 -1.15 -0.53
N LEU A 92 -17.64 0.15 -0.69
CA LEU A 92 -16.32 0.73 -0.44
C LEU A 92 -16.29 1.54 0.85
N LEU A 93 -17.01 2.65 0.92
CA LEU A 93 -17.04 3.54 2.08
C LEU A 93 -18.46 3.73 2.60
N GLY A 94 -18.60 3.79 3.92
CA GLY A 94 -19.85 4.17 4.58
C GLY A 94 -20.08 5.69 4.55
N ASP A 95 -21.29 6.13 4.89
CA ASP A 95 -21.72 7.55 4.79
C ASP A 95 -20.86 8.53 5.60
N SER A 96 -20.23 8.09 6.69
CA SER A 96 -19.36 8.91 7.54
C SER A 96 -17.88 8.88 7.13
N GLN A 97 -17.52 8.09 6.13
CA GLN A 97 -16.14 7.86 5.68
C GLN A 97 -15.85 8.71 4.45
N VAL A 98 -14.69 9.34 4.41
CA VAL A 98 -14.34 10.31 3.36
C VAL A 98 -13.15 9.88 2.51
N GLY A 99 -12.44 8.81 2.88
CA GLY A 99 -11.28 8.30 2.16
C GLY A 99 -10.45 7.39 3.05
N TRP A 100 -9.31 7.00 2.55
CA TRP A 100 -8.35 6.17 3.28
C TRP A 100 -6.92 6.59 3.02
N ASP A 101 -6.04 6.19 3.93
CA ASP A 101 -4.60 6.21 3.76
C ASP A 101 -4.13 4.75 3.87
N TRP A 102 -3.45 4.27 2.86
CA TRP A 102 -2.96 2.90 2.79
C TRP A 102 -1.45 2.88 2.58
N PHE A 103 -0.78 1.96 3.25
CA PHE A 103 0.67 1.80 3.22
C PHE A 103 1.03 0.34 2.99
N SER A 104 1.96 0.08 2.08
CA SER A 104 2.70 -1.17 1.97
C SER A 104 4.19 -0.89 2.09
N LEU A 105 4.82 -1.43 3.10
CA LEU A 105 6.23 -1.19 3.38
C LEU A 105 6.98 -2.53 3.38
N GLN A 106 8.09 -2.59 2.67
CA GLN A 106 9.01 -3.73 2.59
C GLN A 106 10.32 -3.34 3.27
N LEU A 107 10.62 -3.99 4.39
CA LEU A 107 11.79 -3.67 5.20
C LEU A 107 12.99 -4.56 4.81
N ASP A 108 14.20 -4.06 5.01
CA ASP A 108 15.46 -4.75 4.66
C ASP A 108 15.80 -5.91 5.62
N ASP A 109 15.15 -5.94 6.79
CA ASP A 109 15.23 -7.06 7.73
C ASP A 109 14.28 -8.23 7.39
N GLY A 110 13.62 -8.13 6.25
CA GLY A 110 12.73 -9.16 5.71
C GLY A 110 11.32 -9.12 6.28
N ARG A 111 10.93 -8.10 7.04
CA ARG A 111 9.54 -7.86 7.46
C ARG A 111 8.81 -7.01 6.42
N GLU A 112 7.49 -7.12 6.38
CA GLU A 112 6.62 -6.19 5.66
C GLU A 112 5.51 -5.70 6.58
N LEU A 113 5.02 -4.50 6.26
CA LEU A 113 3.92 -3.88 6.97
C LEU A 113 2.89 -3.39 5.94
N MET A 114 1.67 -3.89 6.04
CA MET A 114 0.51 -3.24 5.43
C MET A 114 -0.31 -2.59 6.53
N VAL A 115 -0.76 -1.37 6.30
CA VAL A 115 -1.68 -0.67 7.20
C VAL A 115 -2.60 0.23 6.41
N PHE A 116 -3.87 0.30 6.83
CA PHE A 116 -4.79 1.28 6.31
C PHE A 116 -5.55 1.99 7.44
N ARG A 117 -5.77 3.27 7.22
CA ARG A 117 -6.64 4.13 8.01
C ARG A 117 -7.82 4.55 7.16
N ILE A 118 -9.03 4.16 7.52
CA ILE A 118 -10.25 4.70 6.93
C ILE A 118 -10.56 5.99 7.69
N ARG A 119 -10.63 7.11 6.96
CA ARG A 119 -10.84 8.43 7.57
C ARG A 119 -12.31 8.81 7.61
N ARG A 120 -12.74 9.38 8.74
CA ARG A 120 -14.05 10.03 8.89
C ARG A 120 -13.95 11.51 8.56
N ALA A 121 -15.12 12.14 8.35
CA ALA A 121 -15.22 13.56 8.03
C ALA A 121 -14.65 14.50 9.13
N ASP A 122 -14.60 14.04 10.37
CA ASP A 122 -14.00 14.76 11.50
C ASP A 122 -12.48 14.54 11.62
N GLY A 123 -11.87 13.80 10.67
CA GLY A 123 -10.45 13.46 10.66
C GLY A 123 -10.08 12.24 11.53
N SER A 124 -11.00 11.70 12.31
CA SER A 124 -10.75 10.49 13.10
C SER A 124 -10.61 9.25 12.22
N ALA A 125 -9.92 8.24 12.73
CA ALA A 125 -9.90 6.92 12.11
C ALA A 125 -11.19 6.16 12.42
N ALA A 126 -11.73 5.45 11.44
CA ALA A 126 -12.80 4.48 11.66
C ALA A 126 -12.27 3.28 12.46
N ALA A 127 -13.15 2.62 13.22
CA ALA A 127 -12.78 1.48 14.06
C ALA A 127 -12.26 0.28 13.27
N GLU A 128 -12.58 0.23 12.00
CA GLU A 128 -12.18 -0.80 11.05
C GLU A 128 -10.76 -0.60 10.48
N SER A 129 -10.11 0.54 10.83
CA SER A 129 -8.71 0.78 10.48
C SER A 129 -7.80 -0.22 11.17
N GLU A 130 -6.87 -0.82 10.43
CA GLU A 130 -6.00 -1.88 10.94
C GLU A 130 -4.71 -2.00 10.15
N GLY A 131 -3.82 -2.84 10.62
CA GLY A 131 -2.63 -3.25 9.88
C GLY A 131 -2.31 -4.73 10.06
N VAL A 132 -1.37 -5.20 9.29
CA VAL A 132 -0.73 -6.50 9.45
C VAL A 132 0.78 -6.35 9.31
N LEU A 133 1.50 -6.82 10.33
CA LEU A 133 2.94 -7.02 10.26
C LEU A 133 3.20 -8.45 9.80
N ILE A 134 3.99 -8.59 8.76
CA ILE A 134 4.43 -9.86 8.19
C ILE A 134 5.88 -10.04 8.59
N HIS A 135 6.16 -11.05 9.40
CA HIS A 135 7.50 -11.35 9.88
C HIS A 135 8.37 -11.99 8.79
N ALA A 136 9.68 -12.03 9.01
CA ALA A 136 10.62 -12.61 8.07
C ALA A 136 10.34 -14.11 7.78
N ASP A 137 9.74 -14.81 8.74
CA ASP A 137 9.32 -16.22 8.63
C ASP A 137 7.90 -16.38 8.07
N ALA A 138 7.32 -15.33 7.50
CA ALA A 138 5.96 -15.25 6.95
C ALA A 138 4.82 -15.38 7.99
N ARG A 139 5.09 -15.44 9.30
CA ARG A 139 4.04 -15.29 10.33
C ARG A 139 3.45 -13.89 10.23
N THR A 140 2.18 -13.75 10.56
CA THR A 140 1.48 -12.47 10.57
C THR A 140 1.03 -12.09 11.98
N THR A 141 1.11 -10.79 12.28
CA THR A 141 0.54 -10.17 13.49
C THR A 141 -0.44 -9.11 13.03
N ARG A 142 -1.72 -9.27 13.36
CA ARG A 142 -2.73 -8.24 13.13
C ARG A 142 -2.56 -7.10 14.12
N LEU A 143 -2.67 -5.87 13.65
CA LEU A 143 -2.41 -4.66 14.42
C LEU A 143 -3.68 -3.81 14.46
N ALA A 144 -4.21 -3.56 15.65
CA ALA A 144 -5.32 -2.65 15.86
C ALA A 144 -4.83 -1.20 15.77
N TRP A 145 -5.52 -0.38 14.98
CA TRP A 145 -5.22 1.04 14.84
C TRP A 145 -5.32 1.79 16.17
N GLY A 146 -4.33 2.64 16.43
CA GLY A 146 -4.27 3.47 17.63
C GLY A 146 -3.80 2.75 18.90
N THR A 147 -3.90 1.42 18.96
CA THR A 147 -3.43 0.59 20.07
C THR A 147 -2.09 -0.06 19.73
N ASP A 148 -2.08 -0.92 18.71
CA ASP A 148 -0.91 -1.70 18.33
C ASP A 148 -0.05 -0.98 17.31
N ILE A 149 -0.69 -0.17 16.45
CA ILE A 149 -0.03 0.67 15.46
C ILE A 149 -0.49 2.12 15.56
N GLN A 150 0.46 3.04 15.49
CA GLN A 150 0.25 4.48 15.50
C GLN A 150 0.91 5.08 14.27
N VAL A 151 0.21 5.98 13.59
CA VAL A 151 0.74 6.74 12.45
C VAL A 151 0.56 8.21 12.73
N GLU A 152 1.68 8.94 12.78
CA GLU A 152 1.76 10.37 13.01
C GLU A 152 2.18 11.07 11.71
N GLU A 153 1.43 12.07 11.30
CA GLU A 153 1.73 12.89 10.14
C GLU A 153 2.71 14.00 10.54
N LEU A 154 3.85 14.13 9.83
CA LEU A 154 4.90 15.10 10.15
C LEU A 154 4.85 16.35 9.27
N SER A 155 4.43 16.21 8.03
CA SER A 155 4.33 17.30 7.07
C SER A 155 3.21 17.06 6.06
N SER A 156 2.91 18.08 5.28
CA SER A 156 1.96 17.98 4.17
C SER A 156 2.55 18.57 2.89
N TRP A 157 2.02 18.10 1.77
CA TRP A 157 2.28 18.62 0.45
C TRP A 157 0.99 19.12 -0.18
N LYS A 158 1.04 20.31 -0.77
CA LYS A 158 -0.09 20.95 -1.42
C LYS A 158 -0.02 20.78 -2.92
N ALA A 159 -1.06 20.21 -3.51
CA ALA A 159 -1.16 20.06 -4.95
C ALA A 159 -1.01 21.42 -5.67
N PRO A 160 -0.31 21.49 -6.83
CA PRO A 160 -0.04 22.74 -7.53
C PRO A 160 -1.29 23.53 -7.94
N ASP A 161 -2.41 22.86 -8.15
CA ASP A 161 -3.69 23.49 -8.46
C ASP A 161 -4.47 23.98 -7.21
N GLY A 162 -3.91 23.76 -6.01
CA GLY A 162 -4.47 24.16 -4.73
C GLY A 162 -5.73 23.42 -4.29
N LYS A 163 -6.12 22.35 -4.97
CA LYS A 163 -7.38 21.63 -4.70
C LYS A 163 -7.26 20.52 -3.67
N ALA A 164 -6.06 20.07 -3.39
CA ALA A 164 -5.81 19.04 -2.39
C ALA A 164 -4.54 19.33 -1.60
N GLU A 165 -4.53 18.89 -0.34
CA GLU A 165 -3.35 18.89 0.52
C GLU A 165 -3.27 17.52 1.18
N TYR A 166 -2.15 16.83 0.95
CA TYR A 166 -1.91 15.47 1.40
C TYR A 166 -0.86 15.44 2.50
N PRO A 167 -0.97 14.56 3.49
CA PRO A 167 0.19 14.22 4.31
C PRO A 167 1.34 13.74 3.40
N SER A 168 2.57 14.11 3.72
CA SER A 168 3.72 13.78 2.87
C SER A 168 4.89 13.15 3.63
N ARG A 169 4.78 12.97 4.94
CA ARG A 169 5.80 12.37 5.77
C ARG A 169 5.17 11.84 7.05
N TRP A 170 5.59 10.66 7.51
CA TRP A 170 4.96 9.99 8.64
C TRP A 170 5.97 9.33 9.55
N ILE A 171 5.61 9.20 10.85
CA ILE A 171 6.19 8.21 11.75
C ILE A 171 5.17 7.11 11.96
N VAL A 172 5.58 5.88 11.73
CA VAL A 172 4.81 4.67 12.02
C VAL A 172 5.45 3.95 13.19
N ARG A 173 4.68 3.71 14.26
CA ARG A 173 5.14 3.03 15.48
C ARG A 173 4.36 1.77 15.74
N ILE A 174 5.07 0.70 16.06
CA ILE A 174 4.53 -0.58 16.55
C ILE A 174 5.27 -0.90 17.85
N PRO A 175 4.75 -0.43 19.02
CA PRO A 175 5.47 -0.47 20.30
C PRO A 175 5.87 -1.88 20.75
N GLU A 176 4.98 -2.87 20.61
CA GLU A 176 5.25 -4.26 20.99
C GLU A 176 6.38 -4.90 20.16
N GLU A 177 6.57 -4.44 18.94
CA GLU A 177 7.66 -4.86 18.05
C GLU A 177 8.91 -3.98 18.16
N GLN A 178 8.89 -2.97 19.05
CA GLN A 178 9.93 -1.96 19.19
C GLN A 178 10.33 -1.35 17.84
N LEU A 179 9.35 -1.12 16.97
CA LEU A 179 9.55 -0.62 15.62
C LEU A 179 9.06 0.81 15.50
N GLU A 180 9.97 1.69 15.10
CA GLU A 180 9.67 3.08 14.75
C GLU A 180 10.24 3.37 13.36
N LEU A 181 9.37 3.73 12.43
CA LEU A 181 9.70 3.95 11.03
C LEU A 181 9.31 5.36 10.62
N GLU A 182 10.25 6.08 10.04
CA GLU A 182 9.98 7.30 9.29
C GLU A 182 9.74 6.92 7.83
N VAL A 183 8.62 7.39 7.28
CA VAL A 183 8.20 7.15 5.90
C VAL A 183 8.17 8.48 5.17
N GLU A 184 8.91 8.61 4.08
CA GLU A 184 8.96 9.83 3.28
C GLU A 184 8.86 9.51 1.78
N PRO A 185 8.16 10.33 0.98
CA PRO A 185 8.05 10.12 -0.47
C PRO A 185 9.39 10.34 -1.17
N PHE A 186 9.66 9.58 -2.25
CA PHE A 186 10.78 9.87 -3.14
C PHE A 186 10.58 11.19 -3.91
N LEU A 187 9.32 11.50 -4.23
CA LEU A 187 8.88 12.74 -4.86
C LEU A 187 7.62 13.21 -4.14
N GLU A 188 7.46 14.48 -3.91
CA GLU A 188 6.25 15.01 -3.27
C GLU A 188 5.03 14.96 -4.21
N ASP A 189 5.22 15.35 -5.48
CA ASP A 189 4.15 15.30 -6.49
C ASP A 189 4.09 13.92 -7.15
N GLN A 190 3.35 13.02 -6.54
CA GLN A 190 2.96 11.72 -7.08
C GLN A 190 1.43 11.62 -7.19
N GLU A 191 0.75 12.76 -7.32
CA GLU A 191 -0.70 12.82 -7.44
C GLU A 191 -1.17 12.40 -8.83
N LEU A 192 -2.09 11.45 -8.87
CA LEU A 192 -2.86 11.08 -10.06
C LEU A 192 -4.09 11.98 -10.17
N ARG A 193 -4.06 12.92 -11.14
CA ARG A 193 -5.12 13.88 -11.41
C ARG A 193 -6.09 13.36 -12.48
N LEU A 194 -6.77 12.28 -12.16
CA LEU A 194 -7.76 11.62 -13.02
C LEU A 194 -9.19 12.05 -12.64
N ALA A 195 -10.19 11.28 -13.04
CA ALA A 195 -11.58 11.50 -12.63
C ALA A 195 -11.74 11.50 -11.11
N PHE A 196 -10.90 10.75 -10.42
CA PHE A 196 -10.71 10.76 -8.98
C PHE A 196 -9.27 11.15 -8.69
N ARG A 197 -9.05 11.85 -7.57
CA ARG A 197 -7.72 12.20 -7.12
C ARG A 197 -7.19 11.17 -6.16
N TYR A 198 -6.06 10.61 -6.51
CA TYR A 198 -5.23 9.79 -5.65
C TYR A 198 -3.86 10.43 -5.52
N TRP A 199 -3.29 10.42 -4.34
CA TRP A 199 -1.86 10.51 -4.22
C TRP A 199 -1.35 9.09 -4.07
N GLU A 200 -0.58 8.62 -5.04
CA GLU A 200 -0.05 7.26 -5.09
C GLU A 200 1.45 7.33 -5.28
N GLY A 201 2.19 7.07 -4.21
CA GLY A 201 3.60 7.40 -4.21
C GLY A 201 4.52 6.34 -3.66
N ALA A 202 5.63 6.14 -4.38
CA ALA A 202 6.77 5.39 -3.87
C ALA A 202 7.43 6.16 -2.71
N VAL A 203 7.72 5.43 -1.63
CA VAL A 203 8.28 6.00 -0.40
C VAL A 203 9.55 5.28 0.02
N ARG A 204 10.43 6.02 0.72
CA ARG A 204 11.58 5.51 1.46
C ARG A 204 11.17 5.32 2.91
N VAL A 205 11.72 4.28 3.52
CA VAL A 205 11.56 3.99 4.93
C VAL A 205 12.92 3.99 5.61
N THR A 206 13.04 4.67 6.74
CA THR A 206 14.19 4.60 7.65
C THR A 206 13.70 4.55 9.08
N GLY A 207 14.42 3.88 9.96
CA GLY A 207 13.97 3.79 11.33
C GLY A 207 14.82 2.89 12.21
N SER A 208 14.21 2.39 13.25
CA SER A 208 14.84 1.46 14.20
C SER A 208 13.89 0.33 14.58
N GLY A 209 14.49 -0.81 14.84
CA GLY A 209 13.82 -2.02 15.36
C GLY A 209 14.62 -2.61 16.50
N PRO A 210 14.18 -3.75 17.05
CA PRO A 210 14.77 -4.38 18.22
C PRO A 210 16.25 -4.79 18.04
N THR A 211 16.69 -4.95 16.80
CA THR A 211 18.07 -5.37 16.48
C THR A 211 18.93 -4.22 15.94
N GLY A 212 18.41 -3.01 15.84
CA GLY A 212 19.14 -1.84 15.36
C GLY A 212 18.42 -1.06 14.25
N PRO A 213 19.19 -0.31 13.42
CA PRO A 213 18.62 0.44 12.32
C PRO A 213 17.87 -0.47 11.32
N VAL A 214 16.78 0.05 10.78
CA VAL A 214 15.96 -0.58 9.75
C VAL A 214 15.79 0.40 8.60
N ALA A 215 15.92 -0.06 7.38
CA ALA A 215 15.57 0.68 6.18
C ALA A 215 14.58 -0.10 5.33
N GLY A 216 14.04 0.55 4.31
CA GLY A 216 13.10 -0.11 3.42
C GLY A 216 12.57 0.81 2.34
N ARG A 217 11.60 0.30 1.63
CA ARG A 217 10.84 0.99 0.59
C ARG A 217 9.37 0.61 0.70
N GLY A 218 8.54 1.37 0.06
CA GLY A 218 7.13 1.04 0.03
C GLY A 218 6.34 1.90 -0.92
N TYR A 219 5.06 1.81 -0.76
CA TYR A 219 4.09 2.58 -1.51
C TYR A 219 3.01 3.08 -0.57
N VAL A 220 2.53 4.30 -0.81
CA VAL A 220 1.46 4.91 -0.03
C VAL A 220 0.38 5.37 -0.99
N GLU A 221 -0.87 5.07 -0.65
CA GLU A 221 -2.06 5.53 -1.37
C GLU A 221 -2.90 6.39 -0.44
N LEU A 222 -3.26 7.59 -0.91
CA LEU A 222 -4.08 8.55 -0.17
C LEU A 222 -5.27 8.98 -1.02
N THR A 223 -6.48 8.87 -0.47
CA THR A 223 -7.71 9.25 -1.17
C THR A 223 -8.55 10.22 -0.37
N GLY A 224 -9.46 10.95 -1.03
CA GLY A 224 -10.45 11.80 -0.38
C GLY A 224 -9.93 13.12 0.18
N TYR A 225 -8.74 13.56 -0.21
CA TYR A 225 -8.13 14.81 0.26
C TYR A 225 -8.53 16.05 -0.52
N GLY A 226 -9.13 16.01 -1.62
CA GLY A 226 -9.53 17.17 -2.43
C GLY A 226 -11.01 17.51 -2.39
N GLY A 227 -11.77 16.95 -1.46
CA GLY A 227 -13.22 17.11 -1.39
C GLY A 227 -13.98 16.45 -2.54
N SER A 228 -13.25 15.85 -3.47
CA SER A 228 -13.76 15.08 -4.61
C SER A 228 -13.42 13.59 -4.44
N GLY A 229 -13.82 13.04 -3.32
CA GLY A 229 -13.82 11.59 -3.18
C GLY A 229 -14.73 10.99 -4.25
N PRO A 230 -14.42 9.78 -4.76
CA PRO A 230 -15.30 9.09 -5.67
C PRO A 230 -16.69 8.97 -5.02
N ASN A 231 -17.73 9.28 -5.80
CA ASN A 231 -19.10 9.05 -5.35
C ASN A 231 -19.37 7.55 -5.46
N TRP A 232 -18.88 6.77 -4.49
CA TRP A 232 -19.00 5.32 -4.41
C TRP A 232 -20.41 4.85 -3.99
N ARG A 233 -21.44 5.66 -4.28
CA ARG A 233 -22.86 5.33 -4.03
C ARG A 233 -23.44 4.49 -5.14
#